data_6ab20f4d3c3e3e0724c5a95631629829
#
_entry.id   6ab20f4d3c3e3e0724c5a95631629829
#
_cell.length_a   1.000
_cell.length_b   1.000
_cell.length_c   1.000
_cell.angle_alpha   90.00
_cell.angle_beta   90.00
_cell.angle_gamma   90.00
#
_symmetry.space_group_name_H-M   'P 1'
#
loop_
_entity.id
_entity.type
_entity.pdbx_description
1 polymer ?
#
loop_
_entity_poly.entity_id
_entity_poly.type
_entity_poly.pdbx_seq_one_letter_code
_entity_poly.pdbx_strand_id
1 'polypeptide(L)'
;IKYLNKDFAQFRGNLIEFAKTYFPKTYSDFNESSPGMMFIEMASYIGDSLSYYIDDTLKESLMVHAEDIENVIALSQYLGYQPKVTSPAVTTLSVYQLVPSIGVAGSNTYDETYLLTIKEGMQVSGADDTIFLTRDVVDFSDDTDREITIYETDSITGEATFYLVKKYVQAISAEVSTKEVDFGSYESFQTIELSETNVIDIYDVRDSNGNKWYEVPYLGQEMVFEDYPNTETNDPELYQFKTTVPYILKTIKTPRRFVKKVNGDSTTTIQFGAGDP
;
A
#
# COMPACT_ATOMS: atom_id res chain seq x y z
N ILE A 1 -26.56 37.70 15.62
CA ILE A 1 -26.35 36.54 16.51
C ILE A 1 -24.97 36.03 16.23
N LYS A 2 -24.03 36.13 17.18
CA LYS A 2 -22.71 35.50 17.08
C LYS A 2 -22.87 34.06 17.57
N TYR A 3 -22.75 33.11 16.65
CA TYR A 3 -22.81 31.66 16.94
C TYR A 3 -21.45 31.04 17.30
N LEU A 4 -20.42 31.85 17.54
CA LEU A 4 -19.05 31.39 17.80
C LEU A 4 -18.75 31.30 19.29
N ASN A 5 -18.26 30.17 19.72
CA ASN A 5 -17.66 29.84 21.02
C ASN A 5 -18.56 30.22 22.20
N LYS A 6 -19.50 29.35 22.50
CA LYS A 6 -20.32 29.45 23.72
C LYS A 6 -19.93 28.33 24.65
N ASP A 7 -19.25 28.70 25.71
CA ASP A 7 -18.99 27.85 26.85
C ASP A 7 -20.18 27.78 27.80
N PHE A 8 -20.12 26.88 28.76
CA PHE A 8 -21.18 26.72 29.79
C PHE A 8 -21.62 28.05 30.41
N ALA A 9 -20.66 28.91 30.76
CA ALA A 9 -20.99 30.19 31.44
C ALA A 9 -21.77 31.15 30.53
N GLN A 10 -21.43 31.18 29.25
CA GLN A 10 -22.13 32.00 28.25
C GLN A 10 -23.54 31.46 27.98
N PHE A 11 -23.70 30.14 27.83
CA PHE A 11 -25.00 29.50 27.66
C PHE A 11 -25.88 29.80 28.87
N ARG A 12 -25.36 29.60 30.10
CA ARG A 12 -26.05 29.89 31.33
C ARG A 12 -26.51 31.37 31.41
N GLY A 13 -25.59 32.30 31.12
CA GLY A 13 -25.88 33.73 31.10
C GLY A 13 -26.97 34.09 30.10
N ASN A 14 -26.89 33.59 28.87
CA ASN A 14 -27.90 33.82 27.84
C ASN A 14 -29.26 33.24 28.16
N LEU A 15 -29.31 32.04 28.75
CA LEU A 15 -30.59 31.42 29.18
C LEU A 15 -31.26 32.17 30.34
N ILE A 16 -30.47 32.70 31.29
CA ILE A 16 -31.00 33.56 32.38
C ILE A 16 -31.55 34.87 31.80
N GLU A 17 -30.83 35.50 30.86
CA GLU A 17 -31.28 36.73 30.20
C GLU A 17 -32.56 36.49 29.39
N PHE A 18 -32.60 35.38 28.66
CA PHE A 18 -33.76 34.94 27.92
C PHE A 18 -34.98 34.74 28.86
N ALA A 19 -34.79 34.02 29.96
CA ALA A 19 -35.85 33.80 30.95
C ALA A 19 -36.35 35.10 31.54
N LYS A 20 -35.49 36.05 31.92
CA LYS A 20 -35.85 37.37 32.43
C LYS A 20 -36.61 38.21 31.41
N THR A 21 -36.26 38.10 30.14
CA THR A 21 -36.86 38.91 29.05
C THR A 21 -38.24 38.38 28.65
N TYR A 22 -38.38 37.07 28.47
CA TYR A 22 -39.58 36.46 27.89
C TYR A 22 -40.56 35.91 28.95
N PHE A 23 -40.07 35.58 30.17
CA PHE A 23 -40.87 34.98 31.24
C PHE A 23 -40.83 35.73 32.56
N PRO A 24 -40.81 37.09 32.56
CA PRO A 24 -40.61 37.87 33.79
C PRO A 24 -41.68 37.69 34.84
N LYS A 25 -42.91 37.30 34.45
CA LYS A 25 -44.03 37.07 35.33
C LYS A 25 -44.22 35.62 35.77
N THR A 26 -43.60 34.69 35.04
CA THR A 26 -43.77 33.25 35.26
C THR A 26 -42.61 32.64 36.04
N TYR A 27 -41.41 33.18 35.84
CA TYR A 27 -40.21 32.71 36.51
C TYR A 27 -39.34 33.90 36.97
N SER A 28 -39.16 34.00 38.26
CA SER A 28 -38.39 35.09 38.89
C SER A 28 -37.36 34.61 39.92
N ASP A 29 -37.31 33.29 40.18
CA ASP A 29 -36.40 32.71 41.15
C ASP A 29 -35.12 32.20 40.44
N PHE A 30 -34.09 33.03 40.41
CA PHE A 30 -32.77 32.72 39.86
C PHE A 30 -31.75 32.31 40.93
N ASN A 31 -32.22 31.76 42.06
CA ASN A 31 -31.33 31.25 43.07
C ASN A 31 -30.72 29.93 42.61
N GLU A 32 -29.43 29.70 42.86
CA GLU A 32 -28.70 28.48 42.51
C GLU A 32 -29.34 27.20 43.05
N SER A 33 -30.05 27.29 44.16
CA SER A 33 -30.75 26.15 44.76
C SER A 33 -32.16 25.92 44.19
N SER A 34 -32.63 26.69 43.24
CA SER A 34 -33.96 26.54 42.68
C SER A 34 -34.04 25.46 41.61
N PRO A 35 -35.14 24.70 41.53
CA PRO A 35 -35.30 23.70 40.45
C PRO A 35 -35.21 24.28 39.03
N GLY A 36 -35.66 25.53 38.86
CA GLY A 36 -35.59 26.21 37.57
C GLY A 36 -34.16 26.52 37.16
N MET A 37 -33.31 26.92 38.10
CA MET A 37 -31.87 27.11 37.80
C MET A 37 -31.19 25.78 37.46
N MET A 38 -31.54 24.68 38.10
CA MET A 38 -31.06 23.36 37.77
C MET A 38 -31.35 23.00 36.29
N PHE A 39 -32.56 23.31 35.79
CA PHE A 39 -32.89 23.10 34.36
C PHE A 39 -32.11 24.03 33.45
N ILE A 40 -31.88 25.29 33.82
CA ILE A 40 -31.06 26.22 33.04
C ILE A 40 -29.62 25.74 32.96
N GLU A 41 -29.06 25.26 34.07
CA GLU A 41 -27.71 24.72 34.12
C GLU A 41 -27.56 23.43 33.33
N MET A 42 -28.53 22.52 33.41
CA MET A 42 -28.57 21.30 32.63
C MET A 42 -28.66 21.60 31.10
N ALA A 43 -29.53 22.56 30.73
CA ALA A 43 -29.62 22.99 29.33
C ALA A 43 -28.33 23.67 28.86
N SER A 44 -27.65 24.42 29.73
CA SER A 44 -26.37 25.06 29.46
C SER A 44 -25.23 24.02 29.23
N TYR A 45 -25.22 22.98 30.07
CA TYR A 45 -24.29 21.87 29.95
C TYR A 45 -24.49 21.09 28.64
N ILE A 46 -25.76 20.82 28.27
CA ILE A 46 -26.07 20.19 26.97
C ILE A 46 -25.63 21.09 25.83
N GLY A 47 -25.87 22.40 25.90
CA GLY A 47 -25.46 23.36 24.90
C GLY A 47 -23.93 23.43 24.72
N ASP A 48 -23.18 23.40 25.81
CA ASP A 48 -21.72 23.36 25.84
C ASP A 48 -21.20 22.07 25.23
N SER A 49 -21.72 20.93 25.63
CA SER A 49 -21.36 19.62 25.07
C SER A 49 -21.65 19.54 23.57
N LEU A 50 -22.79 20.00 23.09
CA LEU A 50 -23.11 20.03 21.65
C LEU A 50 -22.20 20.98 20.90
N SER A 51 -21.85 22.15 21.45
CA SER A 51 -20.90 23.07 20.84
C SER A 51 -19.52 22.44 20.67
N TYR A 52 -19.06 21.74 21.72
CA TYR A 52 -17.81 20.97 21.67
C TYR A 52 -17.81 19.93 20.55
N TYR A 53 -18.85 19.09 20.47
CA TYR A 53 -18.95 18.07 19.40
C TYR A 53 -19.00 18.67 17.99
N ILE A 54 -19.67 19.82 17.82
CA ILE A 54 -19.72 20.50 16.53
C ILE A 54 -18.34 21.03 16.16
N ASP A 55 -17.64 21.68 17.08
CA ASP A 55 -16.30 22.20 16.82
C ASP A 55 -15.29 21.08 16.57
N ASP A 56 -15.38 19.98 17.30
CA ASP A 56 -14.56 18.79 17.14
C ASP A 56 -14.79 18.14 15.77
N THR A 57 -16.06 17.90 15.41
CA THR A 57 -16.41 17.37 14.09
C THR A 57 -15.90 18.27 12.94
N LEU A 58 -15.98 19.59 13.13
CA LEU A 58 -15.47 20.54 12.12
C LEU A 58 -13.95 20.48 12.03
N LYS A 59 -13.23 20.40 13.14
CA LYS A 59 -11.77 20.24 13.16
C LYS A 59 -11.36 18.93 12.49
N GLU A 60 -12.00 17.84 12.86
CA GLU A 60 -11.74 16.51 12.29
C GLU A 60 -12.04 16.41 10.78
N SER A 61 -12.91 17.29 10.26
CA SER A 61 -13.16 17.34 8.81
C SER A 61 -12.07 18.05 8.00
N LEU A 62 -11.12 18.71 8.67
CA LEU A 62 -10.06 19.48 8.04
C LEU A 62 -8.70 18.80 8.26
N MET A 63 -8.03 18.37 7.18
CA MET A 63 -6.74 17.68 7.19
C MET A 63 -5.67 18.33 8.09
N VAL A 64 -5.67 19.68 8.19
CA VAL A 64 -4.69 20.44 8.98
C VAL A 64 -4.96 20.36 10.48
N HIS A 65 -6.17 20.04 10.86
CA HIS A 65 -6.66 20.07 12.26
C HIS A 65 -7.14 18.72 12.78
N ALA A 66 -7.26 17.72 11.89
CA ALA A 66 -7.67 16.37 12.26
C ALA A 66 -6.58 15.72 13.13
N GLU A 67 -6.99 15.18 14.27
CA GLU A 67 -6.13 14.51 15.25
C GLU A 67 -6.38 13.00 15.27
N ASP A 68 -7.59 12.57 14.89
CA ASP A 68 -7.94 11.16 14.78
C ASP A 68 -7.24 10.53 13.55
N ILE A 69 -6.47 9.48 13.79
CA ILE A 69 -5.68 8.81 12.76
C ILE A 69 -6.55 8.23 11.63
N GLU A 70 -7.75 7.75 11.94
CA GLU A 70 -8.68 7.21 10.95
C GLU A 70 -9.20 8.32 10.03
N ASN A 71 -9.52 9.49 10.59
CA ASN A 71 -9.94 10.66 9.84
C ASN A 71 -8.80 11.20 8.97
N VAL A 72 -7.57 11.26 9.49
CA VAL A 72 -6.37 11.68 8.73
C VAL A 72 -6.13 10.74 7.56
N ILE A 73 -6.21 9.42 7.76
CA ILE A 73 -6.10 8.42 6.69
C ILE A 73 -7.21 8.60 5.65
N ALA A 74 -8.46 8.74 6.09
CA ALA A 74 -9.61 8.89 5.20
C ALA A 74 -9.49 10.17 4.35
N LEU A 75 -9.13 11.30 4.97
CA LEU A 75 -8.92 12.57 4.27
C LEU A 75 -7.74 12.50 3.30
N SER A 76 -6.65 11.82 3.66
CA SER A 76 -5.49 11.64 2.78
C SER A 76 -5.85 10.81 1.54
N GLN A 77 -6.62 9.74 1.72
CA GLN A 77 -7.14 8.91 0.62
C GLN A 77 -8.09 9.69 -0.29
N TYR A 78 -8.95 10.53 0.30
CA TYR A 78 -9.83 11.41 -0.47
C TYR A 78 -9.05 12.39 -1.36
N LEU A 79 -7.88 12.84 -0.91
CA LEU A 79 -6.96 13.68 -1.69
C LEU A 79 -6.07 12.88 -2.67
N GLY A 80 -6.26 11.56 -2.76
CA GLY A 80 -5.53 10.67 -3.67
C GLY A 80 -4.21 10.12 -3.12
N TYR A 81 -3.88 10.39 -1.86
CA TYR A 81 -2.72 9.79 -1.21
C TYR A 81 -3.08 8.44 -0.60
N GLN A 82 -2.30 7.42 -0.92
CA GLN A 82 -2.43 6.11 -0.29
C GLN A 82 -1.36 5.95 0.79
N PRO A 83 -1.73 5.94 2.08
CA PRO A 83 -0.78 5.76 3.15
C PRO A 83 -0.17 4.37 3.09
N LYS A 84 1.13 4.30 3.42
CA LYS A 84 1.85 3.02 3.55
C LYS A 84 1.92 2.65 5.01
N VAL A 85 1.62 1.39 5.32
CA VAL A 85 1.67 0.87 6.71
C VAL A 85 3.10 0.87 7.23
N THR A 86 4.05 0.46 6.38
CA THR A 86 5.45 0.33 6.75
C THR A 86 6.35 0.58 5.54
N SER A 87 7.63 0.81 5.80
CA SER A 87 8.66 0.88 4.78
C SER A 87 9.68 -0.24 5.07
N PRO A 88 9.80 -1.25 4.19
CA PRO A 88 10.75 -2.33 4.39
C PRO A 88 12.19 -1.82 4.26
N ALA A 89 13.12 -2.50 4.92
CA ALA A 89 14.54 -2.27 4.69
C ALA A 89 14.91 -2.73 3.27
N VAL A 90 15.77 -1.97 2.60
CA VAL A 90 16.25 -2.26 1.24
C VAL A 90 17.73 -2.55 1.30
N THR A 91 18.17 -3.60 0.62
CA THR A 91 19.57 -3.97 0.48
C THR A 91 19.88 -4.39 -0.96
N THR A 92 21.17 -4.36 -1.31
CA THR A 92 21.64 -4.90 -2.60
C THR A 92 22.34 -6.22 -2.36
N LEU A 93 21.84 -7.27 -3.00
CA LEU A 93 22.43 -8.60 -2.96
C LEU A 93 23.36 -8.82 -4.14
N SER A 94 24.48 -9.48 -3.90
CA SER A 94 25.35 -10.03 -4.94
C SER A 94 25.00 -11.48 -5.16
N VAL A 95 24.46 -11.80 -6.34
CA VAL A 95 24.08 -13.16 -6.71
C VAL A 95 25.15 -13.74 -7.64
N TYR A 96 25.57 -14.96 -7.35
CA TYR A 96 26.64 -15.63 -8.06
C TYR A 96 26.15 -16.91 -8.72
N GLN A 97 26.64 -17.14 -9.92
CA GLN A 97 26.43 -18.39 -10.64
C GLN A 97 27.77 -18.95 -11.13
N LEU A 98 28.02 -20.24 -10.92
CA LEU A 98 29.13 -20.96 -11.54
C LEU A 98 28.69 -21.46 -12.90
N VAL A 99 29.52 -21.18 -13.92
CA VAL A 99 29.28 -21.55 -15.31
C VAL A 99 30.49 -22.30 -15.81
N PRO A 100 30.33 -23.49 -16.46
CA PRO A 100 31.46 -24.22 -17.03
C PRO A 100 32.08 -23.45 -18.17
N SER A 101 33.35 -23.74 -18.46
CA SER A 101 34.03 -23.22 -19.64
C SER A 101 33.66 -24.02 -20.90
N ILE A 102 33.63 -23.33 -22.03
CA ILE A 102 33.54 -23.93 -23.37
C ILE A 102 34.59 -23.33 -24.27
N GLY A 103 35.14 -24.14 -25.18
CA GLY A 103 36.10 -23.67 -26.15
C GLY A 103 37.17 -24.71 -26.47
N VAL A 104 38.22 -24.26 -27.14
CA VAL A 104 39.40 -25.07 -27.45
C VAL A 104 40.60 -24.53 -26.68
N ALA A 105 41.58 -25.38 -26.44
CA ALA A 105 42.81 -25.02 -25.72
C ALA A 105 43.38 -23.67 -26.17
N GLY A 106 43.55 -22.74 -25.20
CA GLY A 106 44.04 -21.38 -25.44
C GLY A 106 42.96 -20.33 -25.80
N SER A 107 41.69 -20.73 -25.91
CA SER A 107 40.57 -19.81 -26.19
C SER A 107 39.26 -20.21 -25.48
N ASN A 108 39.39 -20.56 -24.19
CA ASN A 108 38.23 -20.92 -23.39
C ASN A 108 37.44 -19.68 -22.96
N THR A 109 36.11 -19.75 -23.07
CA THR A 109 35.14 -18.78 -22.55
C THR A 109 34.11 -19.49 -21.71
N TYR A 110 33.23 -18.75 -21.04
CA TYR A 110 32.10 -19.33 -20.33
C TYR A 110 31.02 -19.81 -21.30
N ASP A 111 30.34 -20.89 -20.94
CA ASP A 111 29.24 -21.46 -21.75
C ASP A 111 27.94 -20.72 -21.47
N GLU A 112 27.51 -19.88 -22.40
CA GLU A 112 26.30 -19.06 -22.30
C GLU A 112 25.01 -19.90 -22.19
N THR A 113 25.03 -21.16 -22.60
CA THR A 113 23.85 -22.04 -22.53
C THR A 113 23.46 -22.43 -21.10
N TYR A 114 24.39 -22.24 -20.16
CA TYR A 114 24.15 -22.50 -18.71
C TYR A 114 23.73 -21.27 -17.92
N LEU A 115 23.66 -20.09 -18.56
CA LEU A 115 23.23 -18.87 -17.87
C LEU A 115 21.77 -18.97 -17.49
N LEU A 116 21.49 -18.71 -16.20
CA LEU A 116 20.16 -18.85 -15.60
C LEU A 116 19.45 -17.50 -15.54
N THR A 117 18.14 -17.59 -15.50
CA THR A 117 17.26 -16.46 -15.16
C THR A 117 16.53 -16.78 -13.87
N ILE A 118 16.74 -15.99 -12.82
CA ILE A 118 16.04 -16.10 -11.54
C ILE A 118 14.88 -15.11 -11.57
N LYS A 119 13.67 -15.61 -11.32
CA LYS A 119 12.47 -14.78 -11.29
C LYS A 119 12.48 -13.84 -10.08
N GLU A 120 11.75 -12.76 -10.18
CA GLU A 120 11.43 -11.88 -9.04
C GLU A 120 10.81 -12.65 -7.88
N GLY A 121 10.97 -12.15 -6.66
CA GLY A 121 10.41 -12.80 -5.46
C GLY A 121 11.25 -13.97 -4.94
N MET A 122 12.50 -14.12 -5.35
CA MET A 122 13.41 -15.11 -4.73
C MET A 122 13.65 -14.74 -3.26
N GLN A 123 13.40 -15.69 -2.37
CA GLN A 123 13.65 -15.55 -0.94
C GLN A 123 15.11 -15.86 -0.60
N VAL A 124 15.74 -14.98 0.17
CA VAL A 124 17.08 -15.15 0.68
C VAL A 124 17.08 -14.91 2.18
N SER A 125 17.57 -15.87 2.97
CA SER A 125 17.70 -15.72 4.42
C SER A 125 19.05 -15.12 4.79
N GLY A 126 19.04 -14.09 5.63
CA GLY A 126 20.24 -13.55 6.27
C GLY A 126 20.78 -14.46 7.38
N ALA A 127 21.93 -14.11 7.94
CA ALA A 127 22.57 -14.88 9.02
C ALA A 127 21.78 -14.84 10.35
N ASP A 128 20.89 -13.89 10.50
CA ASP A 128 19.97 -13.66 11.63
C ASP A 128 18.54 -14.13 11.36
N ASP A 129 18.35 -15.01 10.38
CA ASP A 129 17.06 -15.51 9.91
C ASP A 129 16.13 -14.43 9.31
N THR A 130 16.63 -13.21 9.06
CA THR A 130 15.87 -12.19 8.37
C THR A 130 15.69 -12.59 6.90
N ILE A 131 14.44 -12.58 6.45
CA ILE A 131 14.08 -12.94 5.06
C ILE A 131 14.10 -11.68 4.19
N PHE A 132 14.71 -11.80 3.02
CA PHE A 132 14.74 -10.80 1.97
C PHE A 132 14.13 -11.36 0.68
N LEU A 133 13.38 -10.52 -0.03
CA LEU A 133 12.80 -10.82 -1.33
C LEU A 133 13.47 -9.98 -2.41
N THR A 134 13.88 -10.61 -3.51
CA THR A 134 14.37 -9.87 -4.68
C THR A 134 13.22 -9.15 -5.37
N ARG A 135 13.43 -7.89 -5.77
CA ARG A 135 12.41 -7.08 -6.45
C ARG A 135 12.37 -7.30 -7.95
N ASP A 136 13.52 -7.63 -8.52
CA ASP A 136 13.71 -7.70 -9.98
C ASP A 136 14.16 -9.10 -10.39
N VAL A 137 13.96 -9.41 -11.64
CA VAL A 137 14.48 -10.62 -12.28
C VAL A 137 16.01 -10.52 -12.36
N VAL A 138 16.71 -11.59 -11.98
CA VAL A 138 18.16 -11.69 -12.17
C VAL A 138 18.42 -12.55 -13.40
N ASP A 139 18.68 -11.91 -14.53
CA ASP A 139 19.01 -12.59 -15.77
C ASP A 139 20.52 -12.54 -16.01
N PHE A 140 21.21 -13.68 -15.86
CA PHE A 140 22.63 -13.78 -16.09
C PHE A 140 23.01 -13.73 -17.58
N SER A 141 22.03 -13.88 -18.49
CA SER A 141 22.28 -13.75 -19.93
C SER A 141 22.36 -12.29 -20.41
N ASP A 142 21.78 -11.36 -19.63
CA ASP A 142 21.88 -9.94 -19.88
C ASP A 142 23.27 -9.41 -19.48
N ASP A 143 23.95 -8.73 -20.40
CA ASP A 143 25.31 -8.19 -20.19
C ASP A 143 25.36 -6.97 -19.26
N THR A 144 24.22 -6.36 -18.99
CA THR A 144 24.12 -5.17 -18.13
C THR A 144 24.52 -5.53 -16.70
N ASP A 145 25.49 -4.79 -16.14
CA ASP A 145 25.98 -4.97 -14.75
C ASP A 145 26.45 -6.39 -14.40
N ARG A 146 26.86 -7.17 -15.41
CA ARG A 146 27.39 -8.52 -15.25
C ARG A 146 28.91 -8.49 -15.09
N GLU A 147 29.41 -9.05 -13.99
CA GLU A 147 30.83 -9.25 -13.74
C GLU A 147 31.17 -10.73 -13.93
N ILE A 148 32.24 -11.01 -14.70
CA ILE A 148 32.70 -12.38 -14.95
C ILE A 148 34.14 -12.50 -14.50
N THR A 149 34.43 -13.50 -13.68
CA THR A 149 35.77 -13.83 -13.19
C THR A 149 36.05 -15.30 -13.35
N ILE A 150 37.32 -15.67 -13.58
CA ILE A 150 37.72 -17.07 -13.56
C ILE A 150 37.66 -17.58 -12.15
N TYR A 151 36.91 -18.65 -11.91
CA TYR A 151 36.76 -19.29 -10.59
C TYR A 151 37.79 -20.41 -10.39
N GLU A 152 37.92 -21.27 -11.36
CA GLU A 152 38.83 -22.43 -11.30
C GLU A 152 39.59 -22.62 -12.59
N THR A 153 40.83 -23.07 -12.48
CA THR A 153 41.72 -23.39 -13.61
C THR A 153 42.23 -24.80 -13.46
N ASP A 154 42.41 -25.48 -14.60
CA ASP A 154 43.08 -26.78 -14.66
C ASP A 154 44.54 -26.62 -14.22
N SER A 155 45.00 -27.47 -13.30
CA SER A 155 46.34 -27.40 -12.71
C SER A 155 47.45 -27.78 -13.67
N ILE A 156 47.16 -28.47 -14.78
CA ILE A 156 48.11 -28.95 -15.76
C ILE A 156 48.21 -27.99 -16.93
N THR A 157 47.05 -27.56 -17.45
CA THR A 157 46.99 -26.69 -18.64
C THR A 157 46.93 -25.21 -18.32
N GLY A 158 46.54 -24.85 -17.08
CA GLY A 158 46.33 -23.46 -16.66
C GLY A 158 45.07 -22.80 -17.25
N GLU A 159 44.26 -23.57 -17.98
CA GLU A 159 43.03 -23.06 -18.60
C GLU A 159 41.88 -22.99 -17.65
N ALA A 160 40.99 -22.02 -17.85
CA ALA A 160 39.78 -21.87 -17.02
C ALA A 160 38.83 -23.07 -17.22
N THR A 161 38.43 -23.72 -16.12
CA THR A 161 37.45 -24.77 -16.10
C THR A 161 36.06 -24.27 -15.71
N PHE A 162 36.01 -23.27 -14.78
CA PHE A 162 34.78 -22.62 -14.36
C PHE A 162 34.95 -21.11 -14.27
N TYR A 163 33.88 -20.42 -14.62
CA TYR A 163 33.73 -18.99 -14.47
C TYR A 163 32.69 -18.69 -13.39
N LEU A 164 32.93 -17.64 -12.60
CA LEU A 164 31.98 -17.08 -11.65
C LEU A 164 31.34 -15.84 -12.28
N VAL A 165 30.06 -15.94 -12.54
CA VAL A 165 29.24 -14.83 -13.06
C VAL A 165 28.50 -14.20 -11.89
N LYS A 166 28.61 -12.88 -11.73
CA LYS A 166 28.03 -12.11 -10.63
C LYS A 166 27.10 -11.06 -11.19
N LYS A 167 25.94 -10.91 -10.55
CA LYS A 167 24.99 -9.81 -10.76
C LYS A 167 24.53 -9.21 -9.44
N TYR A 168 24.08 -7.97 -9.51
CA TYR A 168 23.51 -7.28 -8.37
C TYR A 168 21.99 -7.19 -8.53
N VAL A 169 21.26 -7.34 -7.42
CA VAL A 169 19.80 -7.20 -7.37
C VAL A 169 19.38 -6.51 -6.09
N GLN A 170 18.38 -5.66 -6.19
CA GLN A 170 17.77 -5.07 -4.99
C GLN A 170 16.84 -6.09 -4.32
N ALA A 171 16.92 -6.14 -3.00
CA ALA A 171 16.06 -6.95 -2.18
C ALA A 171 15.49 -6.13 -1.03
N ILE A 172 14.29 -6.49 -0.61
CA ILE A 172 13.56 -5.86 0.49
C ILE A 172 13.36 -6.88 1.62
N SER A 173 13.37 -6.40 2.87
CA SER A 173 13.03 -7.23 4.03
C SER A 173 11.52 -7.46 4.03
N ALA A 174 11.10 -8.61 3.50
CA ALA A 174 9.70 -9.01 3.40
C ALA A 174 9.56 -10.53 3.27
N GLU A 175 8.37 -11.02 3.57
CA GLU A 175 7.97 -12.41 3.41
C GLU A 175 6.68 -12.47 2.60
N VAL A 176 6.51 -13.51 1.78
CA VAL A 176 5.26 -13.76 1.04
C VAL A 176 4.39 -14.71 1.84
N SER A 177 3.18 -14.24 2.17
CA SER A 177 2.13 -15.06 2.78
C SER A 177 0.98 -15.23 1.80
N THR A 178 0.33 -16.40 1.83
CA THR A 178 -0.85 -16.70 1.02
C THR A 178 -2.04 -16.98 1.93
N LYS A 179 -3.17 -16.36 1.64
CA LYS A 179 -4.41 -16.53 2.41
C LYS A 179 -5.55 -16.91 1.49
N GLU A 180 -6.27 -17.97 1.86
CA GLU A 180 -7.53 -18.34 1.23
C GLU A 180 -8.69 -17.77 2.06
N VAL A 181 -9.66 -17.16 1.37
CA VAL A 181 -10.84 -16.57 2.00
C VAL A 181 -12.08 -17.08 1.29
N ASP A 182 -13.01 -17.65 2.08
CA ASP A 182 -14.32 -18.06 1.59
C ASP A 182 -15.33 -16.93 1.81
N PHE A 183 -15.93 -16.47 0.72
CA PHE A 183 -16.92 -15.38 0.75
C PHE A 183 -18.35 -15.83 1.01
N GLY A 184 -18.63 -17.13 0.91
CA GLY A 184 -19.99 -17.65 1.04
C GLY A 184 -20.91 -17.17 -0.09
N SER A 185 -22.01 -16.49 0.26
CA SER A 185 -22.95 -15.94 -0.72
C SER A 185 -22.46 -14.61 -1.31
N TYR A 186 -22.85 -14.36 -2.56
CA TYR A 186 -22.54 -13.09 -3.23
C TYR A 186 -23.09 -11.87 -2.46
N GLU A 187 -22.21 -10.90 -2.28
CA GLU A 187 -22.51 -9.58 -1.74
C GLU A 187 -21.73 -8.51 -2.52
N SER A 188 -22.42 -7.43 -2.92
CA SER A 188 -21.76 -6.34 -3.63
C SER A 188 -20.84 -5.54 -2.70
N PHE A 189 -19.68 -5.15 -3.21
CA PHE A 189 -18.67 -4.36 -2.47
C PHE A 189 -18.14 -5.06 -1.21
N GLN A 190 -18.07 -6.37 -1.26
CA GLN A 190 -17.58 -7.17 -0.16
C GLN A 190 -16.18 -6.78 0.26
N THR A 191 -15.91 -6.77 1.56
CA THR A 191 -14.65 -6.39 2.15
C THR A 191 -14.02 -7.56 2.88
N ILE A 192 -12.70 -7.66 2.82
CA ILE A 192 -11.89 -8.59 3.61
C ILE A 192 -10.88 -7.77 4.39
N GLU A 193 -10.78 -8.01 5.67
CA GLU A 193 -9.68 -7.54 6.49
C GLU A 193 -8.59 -8.61 6.57
N LEU A 194 -7.35 -8.23 6.21
CA LEU A 194 -6.20 -9.09 6.37
C LEU A 194 -5.77 -9.06 7.83
N SER A 195 -5.61 -10.25 8.43
CA SER A 195 -5.17 -10.39 9.82
C SER A 195 -3.71 -10.00 10.04
N GLU A 196 -2.94 -10.00 8.97
CA GLU A 196 -1.54 -9.63 8.98
C GLU A 196 -1.41 -8.11 9.05
N THR A 197 -0.62 -7.63 10.00
CA THR A 197 -0.21 -6.23 10.09
C THR A 197 0.98 -5.97 9.18
N ASN A 198 1.18 -4.71 8.79
CA ASN A 198 2.33 -4.30 7.98
C ASN A 198 2.39 -4.93 6.59
N VAL A 199 1.25 -5.14 5.95
CA VAL A 199 1.18 -5.60 4.55
C VAL A 199 1.78 -4.53 3.64
N ILE A 200 2.91 -4.84 3.00
CA ILE A 200 3.63 -3.91 2.13
C ILE A 200 2.91 -3.80 0.80
N ASP A 201 2.58 -4.97 0.19
CA ASP A 201 1.94 -5.04 -1.11
C ASP A 201 1.14 -6.33 -1.28
N ILE A 202 0.28 -6.36 -2.29
CA ILE A 202 -0.53 -7.52 -2.68
C ILE A 202 -0.07 -7.95 -4.07
N TYR A 203 0.62 -9.09 -4.14
CA TYR A 203 1.20 -9.58 -5.40
C TYR A 203 0.15 -10.12 -6.37
N ASP A 204 -0.77 -10.92 -5.86
CA ASP A 204 -1.73 -11.61 -6.71
C ASP A 204 -3.02 -11.90 -5.93
N VAL A 205 -4.15 -11.69 -6.57
CA VAL A 205 -5.46 -12.06 -6.06
C VAL A 205 -6.18 -12.84 -7.15
N ARG A 206 -6.60 -14.06 -6.82
CA ARG A 206 -7.28 -14.95 -7.77
C ARG A 206 -8.55 -15.52 -7.16
N ASP A 207 -9.56 -15.70 -8.00
CA ASP A 207 -10.75 -16.44 -7.62
C ASP A 207 -10.54 -17.97 -7.78
N SER A 208 -11.49 -18.75 -7.31
CA SER A 208 -11.49 -20.22 -7.40
C SER A 208 -11.42 -20.77 -8.83
N ASN A 209 -11.74 -19.95 -9.83
CA ASN A 209 -11.64 -20.30 -11.25
C ASN A 209 -10.27 -19.92 -11.85
N GLY A 210 -9.36 -19.37 -11.04
CA GLY A 210 -8.04 -18.93 -11.46
C GLY A 210 -8.01 -17.55 -12.16
N ASN A 211 -9.12 -16.81 -12.18
CA ASN A 211 -9.13 -15.49 -12.77
C ASN A 211 -8.42 -14.47 -11.87
N LYS A 212 -7.56 -13.66 -12.47
CA LYS A 212 -6.84 -12.59 -11.77
C LYS A 212 -7.75 -11.40 -11.48
N TRP A 213 -7.63 -10.86 -10.27
CA TRP A 213 -8.21 -9.61 -9.85
C TRP A 213 -7.13 -8.55 -9.79
N TYR A 214 -7.47 -7.32 -10.18
CA TYR A 214 -6.50 -6.24 -10.32
C TYR A 214 -6.71 -5.17 -9.26
N GLU A 215 -5.62 -4.74 -8.63
CA GLU A 215 -5.64 -3.57 -7.75
C GLU A 215 -5.85 -2.31 -8.59
N VAL A 216 -6.78 -1.47 -8.15
CA VAL A 216 -7.08 -0.18 -8.78
C VAL A 216 -7.11 0.91 -7.70
N PRO A 217 -6.75 2.16 -8.03
CA PRO A 217 -6.85 3.28 -7.09
C PRO A 217 -8.27 3.54 -6.59
N TYR A 218 -9.28 3.28 -7.41
CA TYR A 218 -10.70 3.40 -7.07
C TYR A 218 -11.54 2.44 -7.90
N LEU A 219 -12.61 1.91 -7.32
CA LEU A 219 -13.44 0.86 -7.94
C LEU A 219 -14.12 1.27 -9.27
N GLY A 220 -14.21 2.56 -9.57
CA GLY A 220 -14.72 3.06 -10.84
C GLY A 220 -13.75 2.95 -12.01
N GLN A 221 -12.47 2.60 -11.78
CA GLN A 221 -11.48 2.46 -12.83
C GLN A 221 -11.67 1.15 -13.60
N GLU A 222 -11.86 1.25 -14.92
CA GLU A 222 -12.14 0.09 -15.77
C GLU A 222 -10.90 -0.51 -16.45
N MET A 223 -9.79 0.22 -16.45
CA MET A 223 -8.57 -0.16 -17.16
C MET A 223 -7.35 0.02 -16.27
N VAL A 224 -6.41 -0.92 -16.36
CA VAL A 224 -5.07 -0.82 -15.78
C VAL A 224 -4.02 -0.95 -16.88
N PHE A 225 -2.82 -0.45 -16.59
CA PHE A 225 -1.66 -0.64 -17.45
C PHE A 225 -0.81 -1.77 -16.87
N GLU A 226 -0.38 -2.67 -17.73
CA GLU A 226 0.53 -3.75 -17.37
C GLU A 226 1.76 -3.68 -18.29
N ASP A 227 2.94 -3.91 -17.70
CA ASP A 227 4.20 -3.93 -18.41
C ASP A 227 4.38 -5.28 -19.10
N TYR A 228 4.57 -5.25 -20.41
CA TYR A 228 4.89 -6.43 -21.20
C TYR A 228 6.30 -6.31 -21.77
N PRO A 229 7.12 -7.37 -21.69
CA PRO A 229 8.43 -7.37 -22.33
C PRO A 229 8.29 -7.09 -23.83
N ASN A 230 9.13 -6.21 -24.35
CA ASN A 230 9.19 -5.93 -25.78
C ASN A 230 9.91 -7.09 -26.51
N THR A 231 9.14 -8.10 -26.88
CA THR A 231 9.64 -9.30 -27.60
C THR A 231 9.48 -9.20 -29.11
N GLU A 232 8.98 -8.07 -29.62
CA GLU A 232 8.73 -7.90 -31.05
C GLU A 232 10.02 -7.97 -31.87
N THR A 233 9.93 -8.67 -33.01
CA THR A 233 11.04 -8.87 -33.94
C THR A 233 10.78 -8.27 -35.32
N ASN A 234 9.53 -8.01 -35.67
CA ASN A 234 9.12 -7.60 -37.01
C ASN A 234 8.52 -6.20 -37.10
N ASP A 235 8.09 -5.61 -35.98
CA ASP A 235 7.53 -4.26 -35.95
C ASP A 235 8.66 -3.24 -35.86
N PRO A 236 8.87 -2.39 -36.93
CA PRO A 236 9.94 -1.41 -36.96
C PRO A 236 9.86 -0.36 -35.84
N GLU A 237 8.64 -0.06 -35.32
CA GLU A 237 8.45 0.91 -34.26
C GLU A 237 8.79 0.35 -32.88
N LEU A 238 8.83 -0.96 -32.73
CA LEU A 238 9.08 -1.64 -31.45
C LEU A 238 10.46 -2.32 -31.41
N TYR A 239 10.84 -3.09 -32.46
CA TYR A 239 12.05 -3.91 -32.41
C TYR A 239 13.33 -3.09 -32.33
N GLN A 240 13.40 -1.95 -33.06
CA GLN A 240 14.60 -1.10 -33.08
C GLN A 240 14.88 -0.40 -31.75
N PHE A 241 13.87 -0.31 -30.87
CA PHE A 241 13.98 0.28 -29.53
C PHE A 241 14.04 -0.76 -28.41
N LYS A 242 14.14 -2.05 -28.73
CA LYS A 242 14.10 -3.16 -27.78
C LYS A 242 15.11 -3.03 -26.64
N THR A 243 16.30 -2.50 -26.92
CA THR A 243 17.37 -2.28 -25.93
C THR A 243 17.16 -1.02 -25.09
N THR A 244 16.51 0.00 -25.62
CA THR A 244 16.25 1.27 -24.92
C THR A 244 14.88 1.31 -24.27
N VAL A 245 13.92 0.53 -24.79
CA VAL A 245 12.55 0.40 -24.26
C VAL A 245 12.23 -1.10 -24.14
N PRO A 246 12.75 -1.77 -23.12
CA PRO A 246 12.60 -3.21 -22.96
C PRO A 246 11.17 -3.64 -22.61
N TYR A 247 10.34 -2.72 -22.14
CA TYR A 247 8.93 -2.97 -21.79
C TYR A 247 8.01 -2.01 -22.51
N ILE A 248 6.83 -2.50 -22.88
CA ILE A 248 5.72 -1.74 -23.47
C ILE A 248 4.51 -1.79 -22.54
N LEU A 249 3.83 -0.65 -22.37
CA LEU A 249 2.60 -0.56 -21.59
C LEU A 249 1.42 -1.09 -22.42
N LYS A 250 0.70 -2.05 -21.85
CA LYS A 250 -0.52 -2.58 -22.43
C LYS A 250 -1.71 -2.26 -21.54
N THR A 251 -2.78 -1.76 -22.15
CA THR A 251 -4.03 -1.46 -21.44
C THR A 251 -4.88 -2.72 -21.34
N ILE A 252 -5.28 -3.07 -20.12
CA ILE A 252 -6.14 -4.22 -19.83
C ILE A 252 -7.44 -3.73 -19.22
N LYS A 253 -8.58 -4.21 -19.74
CA LYS A 253 -9.88 -4.03 -19.07
C LYS A 253 -9.96 -4.92 -17.85
N THR A 254 -10.35 -4.33 -16.72
CA THR A 254 -10.39 -5.00 -15.42
C THR A 254 -11.82 -5.09 -14.87
N PRO A 255 -12.63 -6.05 -15.35
CA PRO A 255 -13.96 -6.29 -14.76
C PRO A 255 -13.82 -6.78 -13.31
N ARG A 256 -12.76 -7.54 -13.02
CA ARG A 256 -12.41 -8.05 -11.69
C ARG A 256 -11.37 -7.14 -11.05
N ARG A 257 -11.80 -6.32 -10.10
CA ARG A 257 -10.96 -5.29 -9.46
C ARG A 257 -11.24 -5.15 -7.99
N PHE A 258 -10.23 -4.71 -7.27
CA PHE A 258 -10.30 -4.40 -5.85
C PHE A 258 -9.51 -3.14 -5.52
N VAL A 259 -9.81 -2.53 -4.39
CA VAL A 259 -9.02 -1.46 -3.79
C VAL A 259 -8.45 -1.93 -2.46
N LYS A 260 -7.25 -1.49 -2.17
CA LYS A 260 -6.56 -1.70 -0.90
C LYS A 260 -6.75 -0.46 -0.04
N LYS A 261 -7.15 -0.65 1.20
CA LYS A 261 -7.30 0.40 2.19
C LYS A 261 -6.48 0.06 3.43
N VAL A 262 -5.67 0.99 3.88
CA VAL A 262 -4.93 0.89 5.15
C VAL A 262 -5.81 1.42 6.26
N ASN A 263 -5.94 0.68 7.35
CA ASN A 263 -6.68 1.05 8.56
C ASN A 263 -5.78 1.72 9.60
N GLY A 264 -6.36 2.40 10.57
CA GLY A 264 -5.62 3.10 11.63
C GLY A 264 -4.79 2.20 12.55
N ASP A 265 -5.18 0.94 12.66
CA ASP A 265 -4.49 -0.11 13.44
C ASP A 265 -3.38 -0.84 12.69
N SER A 266 -2.99 -0.35 11.51
CA SER A 266 -2.01 -0.97 10.61
C SER A 266 -2.45 -2.29 9.96
N THR A 267 -3.74 -2.63 10.02
CA THR A 267 -4.31 -3.69 9.20
C THR A 267 -4.63 -3.19 7.79
N THR A 268 -4.85 -4.12 6.87
CA THR A 268 -5.19 -3.79 5.49
C THR A 268 -6.54 -4.42 5.14
N THR A 269 -7.45 -3.60 4.66
CA THR A 269 -8.75 -4.03 4.13
C THR A 269 -8.72 -4.04 2.60
N ILE A 270 -9.18 -5.12 2.00
CA ILE A 270 -9.41 -5.25 0.56
C ILE A 270 -10.90 -5.13 0.32
N GLN A 271 -11.31 -4.21 -0.56
CA GLN A 271 -12.69 -4.07 -0.99
C GLN A 271 -12.81 -4.42 -2.47
N PHE A 272 -13.70 -5.35 -2.78
CA PHE A 272 -13.97 -5.79 -4.14
C PHE A 272 -15.04 -4.90 -4.80
N GLY A 273 -15.11 -4.94 -6.13
CA GLY A 273 -16.15 -4.25 -6.90
C GLY A 273 -17.55 -4.86 -6.67
N ALA A 274 -18.56 -4.25 -7.33
CA ALA A 274 -19.93 -4.73 -7.21
C ALA A 274 -20.12 -6.17 -7.71
N GLY A 275 -19.23 -6.67 -8.59
CA GLY A 275 -19.38 -7.95 -9.25
C GLY A 275 -20.54 -7.96 -10.26
N ASP A 276 -20.78 -9.14 -10.82
CA ASP A 276 -21.95 -9.43 -11.65
C ASP A 276 -22.72 -10.57 -10.94
N PRO A 277 -24.00 -10.37 -10.56
CA PRO A 277 -24.76 -11.33 -9.74
C PRO A 277 -25.01 -12.65 -10.46
#